data_e2efd2f72d821074831c95cbaff1c4c8
#
_entry.id   e2efd2f72d821074831c95cbaff1c4c8
#
_cell.length_a   1.000
_cell.length_b   1.000
_cell.length_c   1.000
_cell.angle_alpha   90.00
_cell.angle_beta   90.00
_cell.angle_gamma   90.00
#
_symmetry.space_group_name_H-M   'P 1'
#
loop_
_entity.id
_entity.type
_entity.pdbx_description
1 polymer ?
#
loop_
_entity_poly.entity_id
_entity_poly.type
_entity_poly.pdbx_seq_one_letter_code
_entity_poly.pdbx_strand_id
1 'polypeptide(L)'
;AAAFAAIAPGVTLPQMHAAALRELVVGLVALGALSGDVDELIQTEAYKPFYMHTTGHLLGLDVHDVGSTFVDGKPRALEPGICFTIEPGLYFSRTEPKTPEHLRGIGVRIEDDVVLTESGFENLTAAIPKEIADVEAWMRS
;
A
#
# COMPACT_ATOMS: atom_id res chain seq x y z
N ALA A 1 -2.29 -6.96 4.63
CA ALA A 1 -1.73 -7.67 5.81
C ALA A 1 -0.33 -7.17 6.16
N ALA A 2 0.69 -7.26 5.26
CA ALA A 2 2.10 -6.98 5.59
C ALA A 2 2.35 -5.54 6.07
N ALA A 3 1.74 -4.52 5.43
CA ALA A 3 1.85 -3.14 5.88
C ALA A 3 1.33 -2.96 7.32
N PHE A 4 0.18 -3.54 7.65
CA PHE A 4 -0.38 -3.52 8.99
C PHE A 4 0.54 -4.18 10.03
N ALA A 5 1.15 -5.31 9.67
CA ALA A 5 2.08 -6.03 10.55
C ALA A 5 3.35 -5.22 10.87
N ALA A 6 3.70 -4.25 10.03
CA ALA A 6 4.85 -3.37 10.24
C ALA A 6 4.53 -2.15 11.14
N ILE A 7 3.25 -1.91 11.49
CA ILE A 7 2.87 -0.72 12.26
C ILE A 7 3.22 -0.91 13.73
N ALA A 8 4.06 -0.03 14.23
CA ALA A 8 4.39 0.11 15.65
C ALA A 8 4.85 1.55 15.91
N PRO A 9 4.80 2.05 17.16
CA PRO A 9 5.42 3.32 17.49
C PRO A 9 6.87 3.39 17.04
N GLY A 10 7.24 4.47 16.36
CA GLY A 10 8.56 4.65 15.78
C GLY A 10 8.76 4.08 14.37
N VAL A 11 7.78 3.39 13.79
CA VAL A 11 7.83 2.99 12.38
C VAL A 11 7.88 4.22 11.47
N THR A 12 8.43 4.07 10.28
CA THR A 12 8.43 5.10 9.24
C THR A 12 7.57 4.69 8.05
N LEU A 13 7.01 5.66 7.31
CA LEU A 13 6.26 5.36 6.08
C LEU A 13 7.07 4.51 5.07
N PRO A 14 8.37 4.77 4.83
CA PRO A 14 9.18 3.90 3.97
C PRO A 14 9.30 2.46 4.44
N GLN A 15 9.33 2.20 5.75
CA GLN A 15 9.38 0.82 6.27
C GLN A 15 8.06 0.07 6.00
N MET A 16 6.92 0.72 6.20
CA MET A 16 5.61 0.14 5.86
C MET A 16 5.47 -0.08 4.35
N HIS A 17 5.94 0.89 3.55
CA HIS A 17 5.98 0.75 2.10
C HIS A 17 6.82 -0.46 1.67
N ALA A 18 8.01 -0.64 2.21
CA ALA A 18 8.86 -1.77 1.88
C ALA A 18 8.20 -3.12 2.20
N ALA A 19 7.50 -3.22 3.34
CA ALA A 19 6.76 -4.43 3.71
C ALA A 19 5.61 -4.74 2.74
N ALA A 20 4.83 -3.72 2.35
CA ALA A 20 3.75 -3.88 1.38
C ALA A 20 4.29 -4.20 -0.02
N LEU A 21 5.32 -3.48 -0.46
CA LEU A 21 5.94 -3.62 -1.77
C LEU A 21 6.42 -5.05 -2.01
N ARG A 22 7.08 -5.66 -1.03
CA ARG A 22 7.55 -7.05 -1.15
C ARG A 22 6.43 -8.01 -1.50
N GLU A 23 5.31 -7.93 -0.79
CA GLU A 23 4.14 -8.77 -1.04
C GLU A 23 3.51 -8.50 -2.40
N LEU A 24 3.45 -7.23 -2.81
CA LEU A 24 2.93 -6.86 -4.14
C LEU A 24 3.81 -7.42 -5.25
N VAL A 25 5.14 -7.39 -5.11
CA VAL A 25 6.07 -7.96 -6.10
C VAL A 25 5.96 -9.48 -6.15
N VAL A 26 5.84 -10.17 -5.01
CA VAL A 26 5.52 -11.61 -4.96
C VAL A 26 4.23 -11.89 -5.72
N GLY A 27 3.18 -11.10 -5.49
CA GLY A 27 1.91 -11.21 -6.20
C GLY A 27 2.05 -10.98 -7.71
N LEU A 28 2.83 -9.99 -8.15
CA LEU A 28 3.08 -9.72 -9.57
C LEU A 28 3.80 -10.87 -10.27
N VAL A 29 4.73 -11.54 -9.59
CA VAL A 29 5.39 -12.75 -10.10
C VAL A 29 4.38 -13.90 -10.20
N ALA A 30 3.57 -14.12 -9.17
CA ALA A 30 2.54 -15.16 -9.16
C ALA A 30 1.49 -14.96 -10.26
N LEU A 31 1.15 -13.71 -10.60
CA LEU A 31 0.22 -13.33 -11.67
C LEU A 31 0.87 -13.37 -13.06
N GLY A 32 2.16 -13.62 -13.16
CA GLY A 32 2.90 -13.65 -14.43
C GLY A 32 3.13 -12.28 -15.07
N ALA A 33 2.93 -11.20 -14.33
CA ALA A 33 3.23 -9.83 -14.77
C ALA A 33 4.73 -9.51 -14.66
N LEU A 34 5.42 -10.14 -13.73
CA LEU A 34 6.87 -10.09 -13.57
C LEU A 34 7.45 -11.51 -13.51
N SER A 35 8.75 -11.63 -13.77
CA SER A 35 9.49 -12.89 -13.62
C SER A 35 10.91 -12.59 -13.12
N GLY A 36 11.42 -13.44 -12.23
CA GLY A 36 12.76 -13.31 -11.65
C GLY A 36 12.75 -13.30 -10.13
N ASP A 37 13.90 -12.97 -9.56
CA ASP A 37 14.08 -12.84 -8.11
C ASP A 37 13.38 -11.59 -7.57
N VAL A 38 12.66 -11.74 -6.47
CA VAL A 38 11.87 -10.66 -5.87
C VAL A 38 12.73 -9.48 -5.41
N ASP A 39 13.89 -9.75 -4.83
CA ASP A 39 14.79 -8.70 -4.34
C ASP A 39 15.41 -7.93 -5.51
N GLU A 40 15.77 -8.62 -6.58
CA GLU A 40 16.24 -7.99 -7.82
C GLU A 40 15.13 -7.13 -8.47
N LEU A 41 13.89 -7.63 -8.54
CA LEU A 41 12.75 -6.88 -9.08
C LEU A 41 12.43 -5.62 -8.28
N ILE A 42 12.61 -5.66 -6.96
CA ILE A 42 12.47 -4.48 -6.09
C ILE A 42 13.63 -3.51 -6.33
N GLN A 43 14.87 -3.99 -6.33
CA GLN A 43 16.07 -3.16 -6.51
C GLN A 43 16.09 -2.45 -7.86
N THR A 44 15.66 -3.13 -8.92
CA THR A 44 15.59 -2.58 -10.28
C THR A 44 14.30 -1.79 -10.55
N GLU A 45 13.43 -1.68 -9.56
CA GLU A 45 12.13 -1.01 -9.66
C GLU A 45 11.24 -1.54 -10.79
N ALA A 46 11.40 -2.81 -11.17
CA ALA A 46 10.64 -3.44 -12.25
C ALA A 46 9.12 -3.47 -12.00
N TYR A 47 8.69 -3.28 -10.76
CA TYR A 47 7.29 -3.22 -10.33
C TYR A 47 6.58 -1.89 -10.69
N LYS A 48 7.34 -0.80 -10.94
CA LYS A 48 6.77 0.55 -11.13
C LYS A 48 5.68 0.67 -12.19
N PRO A 49 5.69 -0.06 -13.29
CA PRO A 49 4.57 -0.05 -14.23
C PRO A 49 3.23 -0.51 -13.65
N PHE A 50 3.26 -1.30 -12.55
CA PHE A 50 2.09 -1.87 -11.89
C PHE A 50 1.78 -1.25 -10.53
N TYR A 51 2.76 -0.63 -9.89
CA TYR A 51 2.64 0.04 -8.61
C TYR A 51 3.54 1.28 -8.57
N MET A 52 2.97 2.46 -8.83
CA MET A 52 3.71 3.68 -9.09
C MET A 52 3.64 4.72 -7.96
N HIS A 53 2.97 4.41 -6.86
CA HIS A 53 2.82 5.32 -5.73
C HIS A 53 3.30 4.69 -4.41
N THR A 54 3.34 5.47 -3.33
CA THR A 54 3.66 4.98 -1.99
C THR A 54 2.48 4.21 -1.38
N THR A 55 2.75 3.40 -0.36
CA THR A 55 1.70 2.64 0.34
C THR A 55 0.81 3.50 1.22
N GLY A 56 1.20 4.75 1.51
CA GLY A 56 0.40 5.64 2.32
C GLY A 56 1.03 7.02 2.48
N HIS A 57 0.27 7.93 3.05
CA HIS A 57 0.63 9.31 3.34
C HIS A 57 0.02 9.75 4.67
N LEU A 58 0.50 10.86 5.22
CA LEU A 58 -0.12 11.47 6.40
C LEU A 58 -1.49 12.03 6.03
N LEU A 59 -2.44 11.87 6.96
CA LEU A 59 -3.81 12.35 6.87
C LEU A 59 -4.04 13.39 7.97
N GLY A 60 -4.54 14.58 7.61
CA GLY A 60 -4.76 15.68 8.53
C GLY A 60 -5.97 16.52 8.14
N LEU A 61 -5.85 17.86 8.21
CA LEU A 61 -6.91 18.76 7.73
C LEU A 61 -7.15 18.60 6.22
N ASP A 62 -6.09 18.33 5.48
CA ASP A 62 -6.17 17.93 4.08
C ASP A 62 -5.93 16.43 3.94
N VAL A 63 -6.49 15.83 2.88
CA VAL A 63 -6.30 14.40 2.56
C VAL A 63 -4.82 14.07 2.47
N HIS A 64 -4.03 14.89 1.79
CA HIS A 64 -2.57 14.82 1.81
C HIS A 64 -2.06 15.89 2.77
N ASP A 65 -1.85 15.50 4.03
CA ASP A 65 -1.33 16.42 5.03
C ASP A 65 0.05 16.97 4.64
N VAL A 66 0.27 18.26 4.88
CA VAL A 66 1.53 18.95 4.56
C VAL A 66 2.66 18.64 5.53
N GLY A 67 2.39 17.81 6.54
CA GLY A 67 3.38 17.37 7.52
C GLY A 67 4.58 16.68 6.86
N SER A 68 5.78 16.98 7.35
CA SER A 68 6.99 16.36 6.82
C SER A 68 7.08 14.88 7.21
N THR A 69 7.33 14.03 6.22
CA THR A 69 7.65 12.60 6.40
C THR A 69 9.15 12.35 6.54
N PHE A 70 9.96 13.42 6.43
CA PHE A 70 11.41 13.41 6.61
C PHE A 70 11.82 14.55 7.55
N VAL A 71 12.80 14.27 8.41
CA VAL A 71 13.44 15.24 9.31
C VAL A 71 14.95 15.08 9.14
N ASP A 72 15.66 16.17 8.84
CA ASP A 72 17.11 16.18 8.61
C ASP A 72 17.56 15.15 7.56
N GLY A 73 16.77 14.98 6.51
CA GLY A 73 17.05 14.04 5.41
C GLY A 73 16.82 12.55 5.76
N LYS A 74 16.29 12.25 6.95
CA LYS A 74 15.96 10.88 7.38
C LYS A 74 14.44 10.69 7.46
N PRO A 75 13.93 9.48 7.17
CA PRO A 75 12.53 9.18 7.40
C PRO A 75 12.11 9.49 8.84
N ARG A 76 11.00 10.22 9.00
CA ARG A 76 10.45 10.56 10.31
C ARG A 76 9.83 9.32 10.95
N ALA A 77 10.23 9.04 12.18
CA ALA A 77 9.54 8.08 13.02
C ALA A 77 8.13 8.57 13.35
N LEU A 78 7.13 7.73 13.14
CA LEU A 78 5.75 8.05 13.46
C LEU A 78 5.51 7.89 14.97
N GLU A 79 4.80 8.86 15.54
CA GLU A 79 4.48 8.95 16.96
C GLU A 79 2.99 8.66 17.20
N PRO A 80 2.59 8.19 18.39
CA PRO A 80 1.19 8.07 18.74
C PRO A 80 0.39 9.34 18.47
N GLY A 81 -0.82 9.20 17.96
CA GLY A 81 -1.68 10.30 17.52
C GLY A 81 -1.54 10.68 16.04
N ILE A 82 -0.50 10.21 15.35
CA ILE A 82 -0.38 10.43 13.90
C ILE A 82 -1.40 9.56 13.16
N CYS A 83 -2.15 10.21 12.25
CA CYS A 83 -3.07 9.56 11.33
C CYS A 83 -2.44 9.47 9.93
N PHE A 84 -2.62 8.32 9.26
CA PHE A 84 -2.06 8.07 7.93
C PHE A 84 -2.85 6.98 7.20
N THR A 85 -2.70 6.92 5.86
CA THR A 85 -3.36 5.90 5.03
C THR A 85 -2.48 4.67 4.87
N ILE A 86 -3.12 3.53 4.58
CA ILE A 86 -2.50 2.31 4.07
C ILE A 86 -3.29 1.90 2.83
N GLU A 87 -2.73 2.12 1.66
CA GLU A 87 -3.44 2.06 0.38
C GLU A 87 -2.65 1.32 -0.73
N PRO A 88 -2.13 0.12 -0.48
CA PRO A 88 -1.47 -0.64 -1.53
C PRO A 88 -2.43 -0.92 -2.69
N GLY A 89 -1.91 -0.89 -3.92
CA GLY A 89 -2.72 -1.17 -5.10
C GLY A 89 -1.89 -1.77 -6.23
N LEU A 90 -2.56 -2.48 -7.13
CA LEU A 90 -1.97 -2.95 -8.39
C LEU A 90 -2.82 -2.47 -9.56
N TYR A 91 -2.14 -2.03 -10.61
CA TYR A 91 -2.78 -1.43 -11.78
C TYR A 91 -2.22 -2.04 -13.05
N PHE A 92 -3.08 -2.69 -13.82
CA PHE A 92 -2.73 -3.39 -15.04
C PHE A 92 -3.16 -2.59 -16.27
N SER A 93 -2.29 -1.67 -16.71
CA SER A 93 -2.56 -0.81 -17.87
C SER A 93 -2.81 -1.65 -19.13
N ARG A 94 -3.75 -1.19 -19.95
CA ARG A 94 -4.01 -1.78 -21.27
C ARG A 94 -2.84 -1.61 -22.25
N THR A 95 -2.00 -0.60 -22.02
CA THR A 95 -0.87 -0.22 -22.89
C THR A 95 0.48 -0.71 -22.39
N GLU A 96 0.56 -1.26 -21.16
CA GLU A 96 1.80 -1.83 -20.64
C GLU A 96 2.07 -3.19 -21.28
N PRO A 97 3.16 -3.33 -22.05
CA PRO A 97 3.44 -4.57 -22.79
C PRO A 97 3.59 -5.82 -21.91
N LYS A 98 4.08 -5.64 -20.67
CA LYS A 98 4.26 -6.74 -19.70
C LYS A 98 2.95 -7.17 -19.03
N THR A 99 1.87 -6.41 -19.20
CA THR A 99 0.58 -6.75 -18.60
C THR A 99 0.01 -8.02 -19.26
N PRO A 100 -0.23 -9.11 -18.50
CA PRO A 100 -0.94 -10.27 -18.99
C PRO A 100 -2.31 -9.88 -19.58
N GLU A 101 -2.69 -10.46 -20.71
CA GLU A 101 -3.88 -10.03 -21.46
C GLU A 101 -5.15 -10.06 -20.62
N HIS A 102 -5.33 -11.09 -19.80
CA HIS A 102 -6.50 -11.27 -18.94
C HIS A 102 -6.58 -10.29 -17.78
N LEU A 103 -5.50 -9.57 -17.46
CA LEU A 103 -5.47 -8.56 -16.40
C LEU A 103 -5.59 -7.13 -16.94
N ARG A 104 -5.52 -6.92 -18.26
CA ARG A 104 -5.50 -5.58 -18.85
C ARG A 104 -6.73 -4.75 -18.51
N GLY A 105 -6.49 -3.56 -17.98
CA GLY A 105 -7.53 -2.61 -17.59
C GLY A 105 -8.09 -2.85 -16.18
N ILE A 106 -7.53 -3.80 -15.44
CA ILE A 106 -7.88 -4.03 -14.03
C ILE A 106 -6.99 -3.17 -13.15
N GLY A 107 -7.58 -2.50 -12.17
CA GLY A 107 -6.89 -1.80 -11.10
C GLY A 107 -7.61 -2.04 -9.80
N VAL A 108 -6.87 -2.35 -8.74
CA VAL A 108 -7.39 -2.56 -7.40
C VAL A 108 -6.52 -1.82 -6.40
N ARG A 109 -7.13 -0.97 -5.59
CA ARG A 109 -6.57 -0.35 -4.39
C ARG A 109 -7.48 -0.69 -3.22
N ILE A 110 -6.90 -1.12 -2.12
CA ILE A 110 -7.60 -1.30 -0.85
C ILE A 110 -6.96 -0.32 0.13
N GLU A 111 -7.76 0.56 0.69
CA GLU A 111 -7.31 1.66 1.52
C GLU A 111 -7.95 1.60 2.90
N ASP A 112 -7.12 1.81 3.89
CA ASP A 112 -7.51 2.00 5.28
C ASP A 112 -6.85 3.26 5.86
N ASP A 113 -7.61 3.98 6.68
CA ASP A 113 -7.13 5.07 7.50
C ASP A 113 -6.83 4.54 8.90
N VAL A 114 -5.65 4.84 9.39
CA VAL A 114 -5.20 4.36 10.70
C VAL A 114 -4.64 5.48 11.55
N VAL A 115 -4.84 5.40 12.85
CA VAL A 115 -4.19 6.24 13.84
C VAL A 115 -3.22 5.42 14.68
N LEU A 116 -1.98 5.89 14.80
CA LEU A 116 -0.99 5.24 15.65
C LEU A 116 -1.34 5.47 17.14
N THR A 117 -1.25 4.41 17.94
CA THR A 117 -1.47 4.44 19.39
C THR A 117 -0.17 4.10 20.13
N GLU A 118 -0.16 4.24 21.45
CA GLU A 118 1.00 3.87 22.29
C GLU A 118 1.40 2.39 22.17
N SER A 119 0.45 1.50 21.85
CA SER A 119 0.66 0.05 21.82
C SER A 119 0.44 -0.60 20.44
N GLY A 120 0.22 0.20 19.38
CA GLY A 120 -0.06 -0.31 18.04
C GLY A 120 -0.82 0.72 17.21
N PHE A 121 -1.97 0.36 16.67
CA PHE A 121 -2.78 1.27 15.85
C PHE A 121 -4.27 0.95 16.01
N GLU A 122 -5.10 1.93 15.66
CA GLU A 122 -6.54 1.78 15.47
C GLU A 122 -6.84 1.97 13.96
N ASN A 123 -7.59 1.03 13.38
CA ASN A 123 -8.07 1.15 12.00
C ASN A 123 -9.44 1.83 12.01
N LEU A 124 -9.50 3.07 11.55
CA LEU A 124 -10.70 3.92 11.55
C LEU A 124 -11.72 3.47 10.50
N THR A 125 -11.27 2.77 9.46
CA THR A 125 -12.09 2.31 8.33
C THR A 125 -12.34 0.79 8.36
N ALA A 126 -12.11 0.13 9.50
CA ALA A 126 -12.26 -1.32 9.65
C ALA A 126 -13.64 -1.84 9.28
N ALA A 127 -14.69 -1.02 9.46
CA ALA A 127 -16.08 -1.39 9.15
C ALA A 127 -16.40 -1.38 7.64
N ILE A 128 -15.55 -0.82 6.80
CA ILE A 128 -15.76 -0.76 5.34
C ILE A 128 -15.47 -2.15 4.75
N PRO A 129 -16.39 -2.74 3.97
CA PRO A 129 -16.17 -4.02 3.31
C PRO A 129 -14.96 -4.00 2.38
N LYS A 130 -14.08 -5.00 2.49
CA LYS A 130 -12.87 -5.13 1.65
C LYS A 130 -12.69 -6.54 1.10
N GLU A 131 -13.25 -7.54 1.77
CA GLU A 131 -13.24 -8.90 1.27
C GLU A 131 -14.16 -9.03 0.06
N ILE A 132 -13.76 -9.86 -0.91
CA ILE A 132 -14.48 -9.99 -2.20
C ILE A 132 -15.96 -10.29 -1.99
N ALA A 133 -16.28 -11.26 -1.13
CA ALA A 133 -17.66 -11.64 -0.87
C ALA A 133 -18.49 -10.51 -0.24
N ASP A 134 -17.90 -9.73 0.65
CA ASP A 134 -18.57 -8.62 1.33
C ASP A 134 -18.81 -7.45 0.38
N VAL A 135 -17.82 -7.11 -0.46
CA VAL A 135 -17.95 -6.08 -1.51
C VAL A 135 -19.03 -6.48 -2.51
N GLU A 136 -19.03 -7.73 -2.98
CA GLU A 136 -20.06 -8.23 -3.90
C GLU A 136 -21.46 -8.24 -3.26
N ALA A 137 -21.57 -8.58 -1.98
CA ALA A 137 -22.83 -8.53 -1.26
C ALA A 137 -23.34 -7.09 -1.13
N TRP A 138 -22.46 -6.16 -0.80
CA TRP A 138 -22.78 -4.74 -0.68
C TRP A 138 -23.24 -4.13 -2.02
N MET A 139 -22.61 -4.51 -3.13
CA MET A 139 -23.00 -4.05 -4.46
C MET A 139 -24.37 -4.59 -4.92
N ARG A 140 -24.90 -5.64 -4.29
CA ARG A 140 -26.23 -6.22 -4.59
C ARG A 140 -27.34 -5.68 -3.70
N SER A 141 -27.01 -4.95 -2.63
CA SER A 141 -27.98 -4.33 -1.71
C SER A 141 -28.46 -2.98 -2.23
#